data_f8f7e8a2b047c922bc365374424407f8
#
_entry.id   f8f7e8a2b047c922bc365374424407f8
#
_cell.length_a   1.000
_cell.length_b   1.000
_cell.length_c   1.000
_cell.angle_alpha   90.00
_cell.angle_beta   90.00
_cell.angle_gamma   90.00
#
_symmetry.space_group_name_H-M   'P 1'
#
loop_
_entity.id
_entity.type
_entity.pdbx_description
1 polymer ?
#
loop_
_entity_poly.entity_id
_entity_poly.type
_entity_poly.pdbx_seq_one_letter_code
_entity_poly.pdbx_strand_id
1 'polypeptide(L)'
;MTILRPDATTTLNGVKINEYLLTKHNPNHIDMPSVSMAGKIIGVTVHNTDWITVASGTTPAEQYTRATVNNNMKDVRVHYYVDNVCAWQNLPHSLSGWHAADGSGNGNRRTIAIECIMSSAYNSTDKKSEDNCAKLAAALLKKYGLDINHLYTHTHWLNVCDGKSGSVDYLNTARNPYKMCPAYILPHWVAFKAKVQSYLNSGSTPATPTPAKQLYRVRKTWADAKSQIGAYSSLENAKKACKTGHSVFDANGNVVFSNGKSYAKGAKVTLKNTALYASAAAKTGVKRSGTYYLYDGIVVNGRMRVTTKPEFCGNTPIGKYVTGWVNKSDI
;
A
#
# COMPACT_ATOMS: atom_id res chain seq x y z
N MET A 1 26.89 -12.11 25.09
CA MET A 1 25.66 -12.87 24.75
C MET A 1 26.03 -13.83 23.63
N THR A 2 25.67 -15.11 23.75
CA THR A 2 26.03 -16.13 22.76
C THR A 2 25.15 -15.95 21.51
N ILE A 3 25.75 -15.93 20.32
CA ILE A 3 25.01 -15.87 19.03
C ILE A 3 24.20 -17.17 18.88
N LEU A 4 22.95 -17.08 18.44
CA LEU A 4 22.15 -18.26 18.13
C LEU A 4 22.74 -18.99 16.91
N ARG A 5 22.85 -20.29 17.02
CA ARG A 5 23.22 -21.13 15.87
C ARG A 5 21.94 -21.68 15.25
N PRO A 6 21.61 -21.32 14.01
CA PRO A 6 20.41 -21.83 13.37
C PRO A 6 20.50 -23.34 13.14
N ASP A 7 19.36 -24.03 13.22
CA ASP A 7 19.24 -25.46 12.90
C ASP A 7 19.53 -25.74 11.42
N ALA A 8 19.08 -24.81 10.59
CA ALA A 8 19.30 -24.82 9.14
C ALA A 8 19.34 -23.37 8.61
N THR A 9 19.97 -23.20 7.47
CA THR A 9 19.97 -21.93 6.75
C THR A 9 19.59 -22.18 5.29
N THR A 10 18.64 -21.41 4.79
CA THR A 10 18.20 -21.46 3.39
C THR A 10 18.13 -20.04 2.81
N THR A 11 17.76 -19.92 1.54
CA THR A 11 17.52 -18.63 0.91
C THR A 11 16.20 -18.67 0.14
N LEU A 12 15.32 -17.71 0.41
CA LEU A 12 14.05 -17.54 -0.29
C LEU A 12 13.99 -16.15 -0.94
N ASN A 13 13.85 -16.09 -2.26
CA ASN A 13 13.86 -14.84 -3.04
C ASN A 13 15.04 -13.90 -2.67
N GLY A 14 16.22 -14.45 -2.39
CA GLY A 14 17.40 -13.69 -2.00
C GLY A 14 17.45 -13.26 -0.53
N VAL A 15 16.47 -13.63 0.28
CA VAL A 15 16.49 -13.42 1.74
C VAL A 15 17.07 -14.65 2.42
N LYS A 16 18.12 -14.47 3.23
CA LYS A 16 18.67 -15.52 4.08
C LYS A 16 17.67 -15.87 5.18
N ILE A 17 17.29 -17.12 5.30
CA ILE A 17 16.39 -17.65 6.33
C ILE A 17 17.17 -18.52 7.29
N ASN A 18 17.23 -18.16 8.55
CA ASN A 18 17.79 -18.94 9.64
C ASN A 18 16.65 -19.66 10.36
N GLU A 19 16.64 -20.98 10.34
CA GLU A 19 15.66 -21.75 11.08
C GLU A 19 16.11 -21.93 12.54
N TYR A 20 15.21 -21.64 13.49
CA TYR A 20 15.41 -21.87 14.92
C TYR A 20 14.06 -22.16 15.57
N LEU A 21 13.60 -23.40 15.43
CA LEU A 21 12.22 -23.76 15.74
C LEU A 21 11.97 -23.93 17.23
N LEU A 22 10.91 -23.32 17.74
CA LEU A 22 10.44 -23.48 19.12
C LEU A 22 10.19 -24.94 19.47
N THR A 23 9.73 -25.74 18.52
CA THR A 23 9.52 -27.18 18.70
C THR A 23 10.78 -27.95 19.14
N LYS A 24 11.97 -27.41 18.84
CA LYS A 24 13.26 -27.99 19.24
C LYS A 24 13.85 -27.28 20.46
N HIS A 25 13.74 -25.96 20.51
CA HIS A 25 14.50 -25.13 21.46
C HIS A 25 13.71 -24.73 22.71
N ASN A 26 12.37 -24.72 22.62
CA ASN A 26 11.51 -24.47 23.77
C ASN A 26 10.14 -25.17 23.62
N PRO A 27 10.11 -26.50 23.55
CA PRO A 27 8.87 -27.24 23.28
C PRO A 27 7.80 -27.05 24.37
N ASN A 28 8.19 -26.69 25.60
CA ASN A 28 7.27 -26.48 26.70
C ASN A 28 6.56 -25.12 26.70
N HIS A 29 6.94 -24.20 25.78
CA HIS A 29 6.40 -22.86 25.69
C HIS A 29 5.90 -22.50 24.27
N ILE A 30 5.47 -23.55 23.53
CA ILE A 30 4.89 -23.36 22.18
C ILE A 30 3.36 -23.44 22.17
N ASP A 31 2.74 -23.49 23.32
CA ASP A 31 1.36 -23.84 23.57
C ASP A 31 0.32 -22.73 23.32
N MET A 32 0.72 -21.64 22.69
CA MET A 32 -0.24 -20.59 22.30
C MET A 32 -0.20 -20.35 20.76
N PRO A 33 -1.03 -20.99 20.04
CA PRO A 33 -1.91 -22.12 20.32
C PRO A 33 -1.33 -23.44 19.82
N SER A 34 -0.22 -23.91 20.19
CA SER A 34 0.57 -25.10 19.75
C SER A 34 -0.19 -26.24 19.02
N VAL A 35 -1.11 -25.88 18.17
CA VAL A 35 -1.99 -26.77 17.43
C VAL A 35 -1.64 -26.76 15.94
N SER A 36 -1.94 -27.85 15.25
CA SER A 36 -1.80 -27.92 13.80
C SER A 36 -2.62 -26.82 13.11
N MET A 37 -2.14 -26.35 11.96
CA MET A 37 -2.95 -25.48 11.10
C MET A 37 -4.33 -26.07 10.88
N ALA A 38 -5.37 -25.25 10.96
CA ALA A 38 -6.77 -25.66 10.79
C ALA A 38 -7.10 -25.93 9.31
N GLY A 39 -6.32 -26.77 8.65
CA GLY A 39 -6.46 -27.10 7.25
C GLY A 39 -5.46 -26.36 6.36
N LYS A 40 -5.83 -26.12 5.12
CA LYS A 40 -4.96 -25.48 4.10
C LYS A 40 -4.60 -24.05 4.51
N ILE A 41 -3.34 -23.67 4.35
CA ILE A 41 -2.87 -22.30 4.50
C ILE A 41 -3.56 -21.43 3.44
N ILE A 42 -4.14 -20.32 3.87
CA ILE A 42 -4.91 -19.40 3.02
C ILE A 42 -4.22 -18.06 2.81
N GLY A 43 -3.09 -17.80 3.45
CA GLY A 43 -2.41 -16.54 3.25
C GLY A 43 -1.19 -16.31 4.10
N VAL A 44 -0.64 -15.12 3.93
CA VAL A 44 0.46 -14.56 4.71
C VAL A 44 -0.04 -13.32 5.42
N THR A 45 0.19 -13.20 6.72
CA THR A 45 -0.14 -12.02 7.51
C THR A 45 1.13 -11.25 7.86
N VAL A 46 1.15 -9.96 7.55
CA VAL A 46 2.28 -9.06 7.81
C VAL A 46 1.98 -8.21 9.04
N HIS A 47 2.98 -8.10 9.90
CA HIS A 47 3.02 -7.27 11.10
C HIS A 47 4.22 -6.34 11.06
N ASN A 48 4.25 -5.33 11.93
CA ASN A 48 5.46 -4.59 12.26
C ASN A 48 5.79 -4.74 13.75
N THR A 49 7.08 -4.86 14.03
CA THR A 49 7.67 -4.66 15.33
C THR A 49 8.84 -3.69 15.23
N ASP A 50 9.18 -3.01 16.32
CA ASP A 50 10.18 -1.96 16.35
C ASP A 50 11.61 -2.48 16.30
N TRP A 51 12.54 -1.62 15.88
CA TRP A 51 13.95 -1.85 16.08
C TRP A 51 14.28 -1.96 17.57
N ILE A 52 15.16 -2.90 17.88
CA ILE A 52 15.73 -3.05 19.22
C ILE A 52 17.26 -2.96 19.17
N THR A 53 17.85 -2.52 20.24
CA THR A 53 19.31 -2.54 20.41
C THR A 53 19.78 -3.99 20.42
N VAL A 54 20.78 -4.29 19.59
CA VAL A 54 21.32 -5.63 19.44
C VAL A 54 22.76 -5.70 19.92
N ALA A 55 23.17 -6.86 20.43
CA ALA A 55 24.56 -7.14 20.73
C ALA A 55 25.39 -7.24 19.44
N SER A 56 26.65 -6.87 19.52
CA SER A 56 27.58 -6.99 18.38
C SER A 56 27.56 -8.41 17.81
N GLY A 57 27.49 -8.51 16.49
CA GLY A 57 27.45 -9.77 15.75
C GLY A 57 26.07 -10.45 15.69
N THR A 58 25.01 -9.84 16.27
CA THR A 58 23.64 -10.34 16.18
C THR A 58 22.77 -9.39 15.33
N THR A 59 21.52 -9.81 15.03
CA THR A 59 20.57 -8.99 14.29
C THR A 59 19.27 -8.82 15.10
N PRO A 60 18.46 -7.79 14.82
CA PRO A 60 17.15 -7.63 15.48
C PRO A 60 16.26 -8.87 15.35
N ALA A 61 16.21 -9.51 14.18
CA ALA A 61 15.42 -10.72 13.98
C ALA A 61 15.93 -11.90 14.85
N GLU A 62 17.25 -12.02 15.06
CA GLU A 62 17.81 -12.98 16.01
C GLU A 62 17.40 -12.68 17.44
N GLN A 63 17.42 -11.41 17.85
CA GLN A 63 17.05 -11.03 19.23
C GLN A 63 15.56 -11.28 19.52
N TYR A 64 14.67 -11.01 18.57
CA TYR A 64 13.25 -11.37 18.71
C TYR A 64 13.05 -12.89 18.77
N THR A 65 13.79 -13.64 17.96
CA THR A 65 13.81 -15.12 18.04
C THR A 65 14.25 -15.58 19.42
N ARG A 66 15.31 -15.01 19.96
CA ARG A 66 15.80 -15.28 21.33
C ARG A 66 14.76 -14.94 22.39
N ALA A 67 14.10 -13.77 22.25
CA ALA A 67 13.06 -13.35 23.18
C ALA A 67 11.87 -14.34 23.16
N THR A 68 11.50 -14.83 21.97
CA THR A 68 10.44 -15.82 21.81
C THR A 68 10.82 -17.15 22.46
N VAL A 69 12.03 -17.65 22.21
CA VAL A 69 12.52 -18.91 22.81
C VAL A 69 12.60 -18.81 24.33
N ASN A 70 12.99 -17.67 24.88
CA ASN A 70 13.07 -17.42 26.31
C ASN A 70 11.72 -17.04 26.95
N ASN A 71 10.62 -17.16 26.22
CA ASN A 71 9.27 -16.81 26.64
C ASN A 71 9.05 -15.32 27.02
N ASN A 72 9.91 -14.42 26.51
CA ASN A 72 9.84 -12.99 26.79
C ASN A 72 8.83 -12.27 25.87
N MET A 73 8.29 -12.96 24.86
CA MET A 73 7.24 -12.44 23.98
C MET A 73 5.82 -12.80 24.45
N LYS A 74 5.71 -13.29 25.70
CA LYS A 74 4.43 -13.76 26.29
C LYS A 74 3.76 -14.78 25.35
N ASP A 75 2.50 -14.55 25.03
CA ASP A 75 1.69 -15.46 24.20
C ASP A 75 1.92 -15.28 22.69
N VAL A 76 2.64 -14.24 22.27
CA VAL A 76 2.84 -13.97 20.83
C VAL A 76 3.74 -15.05 20.21
N ARG A 77 3.24 -15.68 19.17
CA ARG A 77 3.96 -16.68 18.36
C ARG A 77 3.78 -16.38 16.89
N VAL A 78 4.88 -16.05 16.22
CA VAL A 78 4.91 -15.79 14.77
C VAL A 78 5.82 -16.79 14.08
N HIS A 79 5.63 -16.96 12.79
CA HIS A 79 6.45 -17.88 12.01
C HIS A 79 7.82 -17.27 11.69
N TYR A 80 7.86 -15.96 11.41
CA TYR A 80 9.08 -15.28 11.01
C TYR A 80 9.24 -13.91 11.67
N TYR A 81 10.47 -13.59 12.05
CA TYR A 81 10.96 -12.23 12.22
C TYR A 81 11.87 -11.90 11.06
N VAL A 82 11.72 -10.73 10.45
CA VAL A 82 12.55 -10.28 9.32
C VAL A 82 13.07 -8.87 9.55
N ASP A 83 14.35 -8.67 9.28
CA ASP A 83 15.05 -7.40 9.34
C ASP A 83 15.78 -7.07 8.02
N ASN A 84 16.62 -6.06 8.03
CA ASN A 84 17.38 -5.63 6.88
C ASN A 84 18.51 -6.60 6.45
N VAL A 85 18.80 -7.61 7.25
CA VAL A 85 19.91 -8.57 7.03
C VAL A 85 19.38 -9.94 6.65
N CYS A 86 18.40 -10.46 7.39
CA CYS A 86 17.92 -11.83 7.27
C CYS A 86 16.51 -12.00 7.83
N ALA A 87 16.01 -13.21 7.77
CA ALA A 87 14.83 -13.63 8.52
C ALA A 87 15.18 -14.84 9.41
N TRP A 88 14.44 -14.96 10.52
CA TRP A 88 14.49 -16.11 11.41
C TRP A 88 13.15 -16.77 11.47
N GLN A 89 13.11 -18.09 11.21
CA GLN A 89 11.90 -18.89 11.30
C GLN A 89 11.79 -19.54 12.67
N ASN A 90 10.69 -19.28 13.39
CA ASN A 90 10.46 -19.76 14.75
C ASN A 90 9.42 -20.88 14.85
N LEU A 91 8.46 -20.93 13.92
CA LEU A 91 7.47 -22.01 13.87
C LEU A 91 7.53 -22.75 12.53
N PRO A 92 7.35 -24.09 12.54
CA PRO A 92 7.10 -24.81 11.30
C PRO A 92 5.73 -24.41 10.74
N HIS A 93 5.58 -24.42 9.42
CA HIS A 93 4.33 -24.03 8.77
C HIS A 93 3.15 -24.97 9.05
N SER A 94 3.39 -26.11 9.67
CA SER A 94 2.35 -27.04 10.11
C SER A 94 1.67 -26.62 11.41
N LEU A 95 2.23 -25.68 12.15
CA LEU A 95 1.68 -25.18 13.40
C LEU A 95 1.04 -23.79 13.23
N SER A 96 -0.04 -23.56 13.96
CA SER A 96 -0.70 -22.26 14.08
C SER A 96 0.17 -21.27 14.83
N GLY A 97 0.13 -20.00 14.43
CA GLY A 97 0.67 -18.90 15.22
C GLY A 97 -0.35 -18.32 16.20
N TRP A 98 0.10 -17.41 17.07
CA TRP A 98 -0.77 -16.61 17.94
C TRP A 98 -0.41 -15.13 17.73
N HIS A 99 -1.00 -14.51 16.70
CA HIS A 99 -0.53 -13.21 16.20
C HIS A 99 -1.63 -12.28 15.71
N ALA A 100 -2.81 -12.84 15.38
CA ALA A 100 -3.84 -12.10 14.64
C ALA A 100 -4.95 -11.55 15.54
N ALA A 101 -4.92 -11.87 16.85
CA ALA A 101 -5.94 -11.50 17.84
C ALA A 101 -7.37 -11.93 17.49
N ASP A 102 -7.53 -12.93 16.61
CA ASP A 102 -8.80 -13.49 16.19
C ASP A 102 -9.13 -14.86 16.85
N GLY A 103 -8.41 -15.20 17.94
CA GLY A 103 -8.62 -16.44 18.69
C GLY A 103 -8.36 -17.67 17.81
N SER A 104 -9.38 -18.51 17.64
CA SER A 104 -9.35 -19.69 16.75
C SER A 104 -9.68 -19.35 15.30
N GLY A 105 -9.65 -18.09 14.92
CA GLY A 105 -9.95 -17.62 13.59
C GLY A 105 -8.89 -17.93 12.53
N ASN A 106 -9.18 -17.56 11.31
CA ASN A 106 -8.34 -17.88 10.16
C ASN A 106 -6.97 -17.18 10.21
N GLY A 107 -6.89 -16.00 10.81
CA GLY A 107 -5.62 -15.27 10.95
C GLY A 107 -4.60 -16.12 11.70
N ASN A 108 -4.93 -16.54 12.92
CA ASN A 108 -4.07 -17.38 13.75
C ASN A 108 -3.90 -18.80 13.19
N ARG A 109 -4.99 -19.41 12.71
CA ARG A 109 -5.06 -20.85 12.44
C ARG A 109 -4.77 -21.23 10.99
N ARG A 110 -4.68 -20.28 10.06
CA ARG A 110 -4.53 -20.58 8.63
C ARG A 110 -3.61 -19.64 7.86
N THR A 111 -2.90 -18.71 8.53
CA THR A 111 -1.93 -17.85 7.86
C THR A 111 -0.52 -17.98 8.43
N ILE A 112 0.47 -17.72 7.57
CA ILE A 112 1.87 -17.63 7.99
C ILE A 112 2.14 -16.19 8.40
N ALA A 113 2.59 -15.97 9.63
CA ALA A 113 2.87 -14.64 10.19
C ALA A 113 4.31 -14.21 9.95
N ILE A 114 4.49 -12.97 9.52
CA ILE A 114 5.79 -12.30 9.39
C ILE A 114 5.77 -11.01 10.21
N GLU A 115 6.67 -10.87 11.16
CA GLU A 115 6.99 -9.61 11.84
C GLU A 115 8.12 -8.89 11.08
N CYS A 116 7.79 -7.81 10.41
CA CYS A 116 8.74 -6.94 9.75
C CYS A 116 9.29 -5.91 10.74
N ILE A 117 10.58 -5.95 11.02
CA ILE A 117 11.24 -5.08 11.98
C ILE A 117 11.57 -3.76 11.30
N MET A 118 10.93 -2.69 11.73
CA MET A 118 11.02 -1.35 11.15
C MET A 118 10.85 -0.27 12.22
N SER A 119 11.03 0.98 11.81
CA SER A 119 10.72 2.16 12.62
C SER A 119 9.84 3.14 11.84
N SER A 120 9.28 4.12 12.56
CA SER A 120 8.52 5.22 11.96
C SER A 120 9.38 6.17 11.12
N ALA A 121 10.71 6.11 11.25
CA ALA A 121 11.64 6.95 10.49
C ALA A 121 11.68 6.60 9.00
N TYR A 122 11.29 5.37 8.65
CA TYR A 122 11.26 4.84 7.29
C TYR A 122 12.53 5.17 6.49
N ASN A 123 13.68 4.98 7.14
CA ASN A 123 15.01 5.24 6.59
C ASN A 123 15.48 4.12 5.63
N SER A 124 16.72 4.16 5.18
CA SER A 124 17.26 3.15 4.26
C SER A 124 17.30 1.73 4.84
N THR A 125 17.50 1.60 6.15
CA THR A 125 17.50 0.32 6.86
C THR A 125 16.07 -0.25 6.92
N ASP A 126 15.08 0.59 7.25
CA ASP A 126 13.66 0.22 7.26
C ASP A 126 13.20 -0.24 5.87
N LYS A 127 13.56 0.51 4.82
CA LYS A 127 13.24 0.15 3.43
C LYS A 127 13.83 -1.19 3.00
N LYS A 128 15.02 -1.53 3.50
CA LYS A 128 15.64 -2.83 3.24
C LYS A 128 14.95 -3.96 4.02
N SER A 129 14.54 -3.71 5.26
CA SER A 129 13.74 -4.64 6.05
C SER A 129 12.40 -4.92 5.38
N GLU A 130 11.71 -3.87 4.94
CA GLU A 130 10.47 -3.99 4.17
C GLU A 130 10.65 -4.76 2.86
N ASP A 131 11.77 -4.53 2.15
CA ASP A 131 12.09 -5.24 0.92
C ASP A 131 12.31 -6.74 1.17
N ASN A 132 13.04 -7.10 2.22
CA ASN A 132 13.20 -8.49 2.66
C ASN A 132 11.86 -9.12 3.06
N CYS A 133 11.01 -8.37 3.76
CA CYS A 133 9.65 -8.80 4.11
C CYS A 133 8.82 -9.08 2.86
N ALA A 134 8.84 -8.19 1.87
CA ALA A 134 8.12 -8.36 0.62
C ALA A 134 8.60 -9.59 -0.18
N LYS A 135 9.92 -9.82 -0.23
CA LYS A 135 10.52 -11.01 -0.86
C LYS A 135 10.10 -12.30 -0.17
N LEU A 136 10.14 -12.31 1.17
CA LEU A 136 9.72 -13.47 1.97
C LEU A 136 8.23 -13.73 1.79
N ALA A 137 7.37 -12.70 1.87
CA ALA A 137 5.94 -12.83 1.67
C ALA A 137 5.62 -13.41 0.27
N ALA A 138 6.27 -12.92 -0.77
CA ALA A 138 6.11 -13.44 -2.12
C ALA A 138 6.52 -14.92 -2.23
N ALA A 139 7.65 -15.29 -1.63
CA ALA A 139 8.12 -16.69 -1.63
C ALA A 139 7.12 -17.62 -0.93
N LEU A 140 6.53 -17.17 0.19
CA LEU A 140 5.54 -17.93 0.94
C LEU A 140 4.21 -18.05 0.17
N LEU A 141 3.70 -16.96 -0.39
CA LEU A 141 2.50 -17.00 -1.23
C LEU A 141 2.70 -17.99 -2.40
N LYS A 142 3.82 -17.90 -3.10
CA LYS A 142 4.16 -18.82 -4.19
C LYS A 142 4.23 -20.26 -3.73
N LYS A 143 4.86 -20.53 -2.59
CA LYS A 143 4.98 -21.88 -2.02
C LYS A 143 3.62 -22.55 -1.82
N TYR A 144 2.59 -21.77 -1.48
CA TYR A 144 1.24 -22.28 -1.23
C TYR A 144 0.26 -22.09 -2.41
N GLY A 145 0.76 -21.66 -3.58
CA GLY A 145 -0.08 -21.44 -4.76
C GLY A 145 -1.10 -20.32 -4.58
N LEU A 146 -0.75 -19.29 -3.81
CA LEU A 146 -1.59 -18.15 -3.47
C LEU A 146 -1.18 -16.92 -4.26
N ASP A 147 -2.14 -16.06 -4.55
CA ASP A 147 -1.93 -14.76 -5.21
C ASP A 147 -1.82 -13.63 -4.20
N ILE A 148 -1.66 -12.40 -4.69
CA ILE A 148 -1.50 -11.19 -3.89
C ILE A 148 -2.74 -10.85 -3.03
N ASN A 149 -3.92 -11.38 -3.36
CA ASN A 149 -5.13 -11.17 -2.58
C ASN A 149 -5.14 -11.96 -1.28
N HIS A 150 -4.21 -12.88 -1.11
CA HIS A 150 -3.98 -13.68 0.10
C HIS A 150 -2.87 -13.10 1.00
N LEU A 151 -2.46 -11.86 0.73
CA LEU A 151 -1.59 -11.07 1.60
C LEU A 151 -2.44 -10.19 2.51
N TYR A 152 -2.34 -10.40 3.80
CA TYR A 152 -3.18 -9.77 4.82
C TYR A 152 -2.36 -8.92 5.78
N THR A 153 -3.02 -7.92 6.38
CA THR A 153 -2.52 -7.18 7.53
C THR A 153 -3.06 -7.79 8.83
N HIS A 154 -2.45 -7.49 9.97
CA HIS A 154 -3.06 -7.82 11.26
C HIS A 154 -4.41 -7.08 11.44
N THR A 155 -4.47 -5.80 11.02
CA THR A 155 -5.71 -5.01 11.09
C THR A 155 -6.87 -5.66 10.33
N HIS A 156 -6.60 -6.36 9.23
CA HIS A 156 -7.59 -7.15 8.51
C HIS A 156 -8.30 -8.16 9.45
N TRP A 157 -7.54 -8.93 10.22
CA TRP A 157 -8.08 -9.94 11.12
C TRP A 157 -8.82 -9.33 12.30
N LEU A 158 -8.39 -8.18 12.79
CA LEU A 158 -9.14 -7.41 13.79
C LEU A 158 -10.50 -6.97 13.24
N ASN A 159 -10.56 -6.51 12.00
CA ASN A 159 -11.81 -6.16 11.33
C ASN A 159 -12.74 -7.36 11.18
N VAL A 160 -12.21 -8.51 10.78
CA VAL A 160 -12.98 -9.77 10.66
C VAL A 160 -13.51 -10.20 12.02
N CYS A 161 -12.69 -10.17 13.06
CA CYS A 161 -13.08 -10.53 14.43
C CYS A 161 -14.22 -9.64 14.97
N ASP A 162 -14.22 -8.35 14.60
CA ASP A 162 -15.26 -7.38 14.99
C ASP A 162 -16.49 -7.42 14.07
N GLY A 163 -16.61 -8.39 13.18
CA GLY A 163 -17.71 -8.52 12.23
C GLY A 163 -17.71 -7.46 11.11
N LYS A 164 -16.58 -6.80 10.89
CA LYS A 164 -16.40 -5.83 9.80
C LYS A 164 -15.96 -6.53 8.53
N SER A 165 -16.17 -5.87 7.39
CA SER A 165 -15.64 -6.38 6.12
C SER A 165 -14.13 -6.53 6.16
N GLY A 166 -13.63 -7.72 5.87
CA GLY A 166 -12.21 -8.00 5.78
C GLY A 166 -11.48 -7.33 4.63
N SER A 167 -12.18 -6.60 3.76
CA SER A 167 -11.56 -5.86 2.65
C SER A 167 -10.81 -4.60 3.08
N VAL A 168 -10.99 -4.16 4.32
CA VAL A 168 -10.37 -2.95 4.86
C VAL A 168 -9.15 -3.32 5.68
N ASP A 169 -7.97 -3.04 5.15
CA ASP A 169 -6.69 -3.35 5.81
C ASP A 169 -6.22 -2.29 6.81
N TYR A 170 -6.78 -1.10 6.83
CA TYR A 170 -6.17 0.05 7.51
C TYR A 170 -7.02 0.70 8.60
N LEU A 171 -8.31 0.48 8.69
CA LEU A 171 -9.13 1.11 9.73
C LEU A 171 -10.08 0.11 10.36
N ASN A 172 -9.97 -0.02 11.68
CA ASN A 172 -10.99 -0.65 12.50
C ASN A 172 -11.35 0.30 13.64
N THR A 173 -12.51 0.93 13.56
CA THR A 173 -13.03 1.85 14.57
C THR A 173 -13.86 1.16 15.65
N ALA A 174 -14.06 -0.15 15.56
CA ALA A 174 -14.85 -0.91 16.54
C ALA A 174 -14.05 -1.17 17.82
N ARG A 175 -12.72 -1.24 17.75
CA ARG A 175 -11.82 -1.41 18.89
C ARG A 175 -11.13 -0.13 19.25
N ASN A 176 -11.11 0.22 20.52
CA ASN A 176 -10.40 1.41 21.02
C ASN A 176 -9.67 1.10 22.32
N PRO A 177 -8.36 1.29 22.43
CA PRO A 177 -7.48 1.59 21.30
C PRO A 177 -7.33 0.36 20.43
N TYR A 178 -7.59 0.46 19.18
CA TYR A 178 -7.35 -0.67 18.29
C TYR A 178 -5.95 -0.57 17.65
N LYS A 179 -5.46 -1.69 17.20
CA LYS A 179 -4.10 -1.80 16.71
C LYS A 179 -4.03 -1.60 15.20
N MET A 180 -3.34 -0.55 14.76
CA MET A 180 -2.90 -0.40 13.38
C MET A 180 -1.65 -1.25 13.17
N CYS A 181 -1.76 -2.34 12.43
CA CYS A 181 -0.63 -3.23 12.19
C CYS A 181 -0.74 -3.91 10.82
N PRO A 182 0.30 -3.83 10.01
CA PRO A 182 1.66 -3.28 10.22
C PRO A 182 1.68 -1.74 10.18
N ALA A 183 1.97 -1.10 11.32
CA ALA A 183 1.81 0.36 11.48
C ALA A 183 2.66 1.19 10.51
N TYR A 184 3.86 0.73 10.20
CA TYR A 184 4.82 1.46 9.36
C TYR A 184 4.66 1.14 7.86
N ILE A 185 4.00 0.05 7.50
CA ILE A 185 3.73 -0.34 6.11
C ILE A 185 2.34 0.11 5.67
N LEU A 186 1.36 0.16 6.57
CA LEU A 186 -0.02 0.54 6.25
C LEU A 186 -0.17 1.87 5.49
N PRO A 187 0.58 2.94 5.81
CA PRO A 187 0.47 4.20 5.06
C PRO A 187 0.78 4.07 3.56
N HIS A 188 1.54 3.03 3.17
CA HIS A 188 1.88 2.76 1.77
C HIS A 188 1.61 1.28 1.38
N TRP A 189 0.60 0.66 2.00
CA TRP A 189 0.22 -0.74 1.80
C TRP A 189 0.05 -1.12 0.33
N VAL A 190 -0.52 -0.24 -0.48
CA VAL A 190 -0.69 -0.46 -1.92
C VAL A 190 0.66 -0.62 -2.62
N ALA A 191 1.64 0.21 -2.29
CA ALA A 191 2.99 0.12 -2.83
C ALA A 191 3.71 -1.15 -2.36
N PHE A 192 3.52 -1.54 -1.08
CA PHE A 192 4.05 -2.78 -0.55
C PHE A 192 3.45 -4.01 -1.26
N LYS A 193 2.13 -4.07 -1.46
CA LYS A 193 1.48 -5.14 -2.25
C LYS A 193 2.00 -5.20 -3.68
N ALA A 194 2.20 -4.05 -4.33
CA ALA A 194 2.79 -4.00 -5.67
C ALA A 194 4.23 -4.56 -5.70
N LYS A 195 5.02 -4.29 -4.66
CA LYS A 195 6.36 -4.84 -4.48
C LYS A 195 6.33 -6.36 -4.30
N VAL A 196 5.45 -6.89 -3.45
CA VAL A 196 5.23 -8.34 -3.28
C VAL A 196 4.80 -8.98 -4.59
N GLN A 197 3.86 -8.37 -5.32
CA GLN A 197 3.42 -8.86 -6.62
C GLN A 197 4.56 -8.93 -7.64
N SER A 198 5.47 -7.94 -7.63
CA SER A 198 6.65 -7.95 -8.52
C SER A 198 7.54 -9.16 -8.24
N TYR A 199 7.74 -9.51 -6.96
CA TYR A 199 8.50 -10.69 -6.56
C TYR A 199 7.79 -12.01 -6.83
N LEU A 200 6.45 -12.05 -6.74
CA LEU A 200 5.66 -13.21 -7.17
C LEU A 200 5.86 -13.51 -8.66
N ASN A 201 5.91 -12.46 -9.48
CA ASN A 201 6.06 -12.58 -10.92
C ASN A 201 7.51 -12.93 -11.33
N SER A 202 8.51 -12.61 -10.49
CA SER A 202 9.94 -12.83 -10.77
C SER A 202 10.37 -14.32 -10.67
N GLY A 203 9.52 -15.19 -10.21
CA GLY A 203 9.84 -16.59 -9.91
C GLY A 203 9.79 -17.56 -11.10
N SER A 204 9.84 -17.10 -12.33
CA SER A 204 9.94 -17.94 -13.54
C SER A 204 11.27 -17.64 -14.23
N THR A 205 12.30 -18.47 -13.93
CA THR A 205 13.68 -18.52 -14.52
C THR A 205 14.54 -17.26 -14.42
N PRO A 206 15.86 -17.37 -14.13
CA PRO A 206 16.74 -16.23 -14.01
C PRO A 206 17.11 -15.71 -15.40
N ALA A 207 16.31 -14.77 -15.90
CA ALA A 207 16.78 -13.79 -16.85
C ALA A 207 17.07 -12.53 -16.04
N THR A 208 18.26 -11.97 -16.18
CA THR A 208 18.64 -10.63 -15.72
C THR A 208 17.43 -9.71 -15.82
N PRO A 209 17.00 -9.01 -14.76
CA PRO A 209 15.84 -8.15 -14.87
C PRO A 209 16.20 -7.00 -15.80
N THR A 210 15.80 -7.13 -17.05
CA THR A 210 15.49 -5.97 -17.87
C THR A 210 14.32 -5.32 -17.14
N PRO A 211 14.41 -4.07 -16.66
CA PRO A 211 13.29 -3.41 -16.01
C PRO A 211 12.10 -3.52 -16.96
N ALA A 212 10.99 -4.03 -16.45
CA ALA A 212 9.75 -4.09 -17.21
C ALA A 212 9.53 -2.69 -17.76
N LYS A 213 9.56 -2.55 -19.09
CA LYS A 213 9.56 -1.26 -19.78
C LYS A 213 8.30 -0.54 -19.32
N GLN A 214 8.44 0.38 -18.38
CA GLN A 214 7.32 1.15 -17.86
C GLN A 214 6.72 1.89 -19.06
N LEU A 215 5.50 1.50 -19.44
CA LEU A 215 4.82 2.12 -20.57
C LEU A 215 3.87 3.19 -20.05
N TYR A 216 4.17 4.41 -20.39
CA TYR A 216 3.29 5.55 -20.20
C TYR A 216 2.27 5.59 -21.34
N ARG A 217 0.99 5.42 -21.02
CA ARG A 217 -0.09 5.43 -22.00
C ARG A 217 -0.75 6.81 -22.05
N VAL A 218 -0.93 7.32 -23.26
CA VAL A 218 -1.59 8.61 -23.48
C VAL A 218 -3.02 8.37 -23.93
N ARG A 219 -4.01 8.70 -23.08
CA ARG A 219 -5.45 8.47 -23.29
C ARG A 219 -6.26 9.66 -22.78
N LYS A 220 -7.54 9.73 -23.14
CA LYS A 220 -8.49 10.69 -22.52
C LYS A 220 -8.79 10.29 -21.06
N THR A 221 -9.09 9.03 -20.82
CA THR A 221 -9.22 8.43 -19.50
C THR A 221 -8.58 7.04 -19.48
N TRP A 222 -8.25 6.50 -18.32
CA TRP A 222 -7.66 5.15 -18.22
C TRP A 222 -8.58 4.07 -18.82
N ALA A 223 -9.89 4.17 -18.54
CA ALA A 223 -10.90 3.22 -19.01
C ALA A 223 -11.14 3.28 -20.52
N ASP A 224 -10.86 4.43 -21.16
CA ASP A 224 -11.09 4.62 -22.60
C ASP A 224 -9.86 4.18 -23.40
N ALA A 225 -9.71 2.87 -23.58
CA ALA A 225 -8.61 2.29 -24.35
C ALA A 225 -8.62 2.71 -25.82
N LYS A 226 -9.79 3.02 -26.38
CA LYS A 226 -9.94 3.46 -27.78
C LYS A 226 -9.38 4.85 -28.04
N SER A 227 -9.30 5.69 -27.00
CA SER A 227 -8.69 7.03 -27.10
C SER A 227 -7.16 7.02 -27.02
N GLN A 228 -6.52 5.86 -26.93
CA GLN A 228 -5.07 5.78 -26.80
C GLN A 228 -4.36 6.26 -28.06
N ILE A 229 -3.57 7.33 -27.91
CA ILE A 229 -2.71 7.83 -28.99
C ILE A 229 -1.32 7.23 -28.99
N GLY A 230 -0.89 6.62 -27.89
CA GLY A 230 0.41 5.93 -27.83
C GLY A 230 0.72 5.33 -26.47
N ALA A 231 1.78 4.50 -26.47
CA ALA A 231 2.40 3.97 -25.27
C ALA A 231 3.92 4.13 -25.40
N TYR A 232 4.53 4.76 -24.41
CA TYR A 232 5.91 5.26 -24.44
C TYR A 232 6.71 4.71 -23.27
N SER A 233 7.95 4.30 -23.52
CA SER A 233 8.86 3.86 -22.46
C SER A 233 9.50 5.03 -21.69
N SER A 234 9.34 6.27 -22.17
CA SER A 234 9.82 7.48 -21.53
C SER A 234 8.67 8.39 -21.18
N LEU A 235 8.60 8.89 -19.95
CA LEU A 235 7.62 9.87 -19.52
C LEU A 235 7.70 11.17 -20.34
N GLU A 236 8.90 11.61 -20.67
CA GLU A 236 9.10 12.82 -21.46
C GLU A 236 8.56 12.67 -22.89
N ASN A 237 8.74 11.51 -23.51
CA ASN A 237 8.16 11.23 -24.83
C ASN A 237 6.62 11.14 -24.75
N ALA A 238 6.09 10.54 -23.69
CA ALA A 238 4.65 10.50 -23.46
C ALA A 238 4.06 11.91 -23.26
N LYS A 239 4.73 12.77 -22.49
CA LYS A 239 4.34 14.18 -22.31
C LYS A 239 4.34 14.95 -23.62
N LYS A 240 5.38 14.80 -24.45
CA LYS A 240 5.46 15.43 -25.77
C LYS A 240 4.33 15.00 -26.72
N ALA A 241 3.95 13.72 -26.66
CA ALA A 241 2.86 13.17 -27.46
C ALA A 241 1.47 13.45 -26.89
N CYS A 242 1.37 13.94 -25.66
CA CYS A 242 0.09 14.16 -24.98
C CYS A 242 -0.63 15.36 -25.55
N LYS A 243 -1.68 15.11 -26.34
CA LYS A 243 -2.53 16.16 -26.94
C LYS A 243 -3.45 16.77 -25.91
N THR A 244 -3.97 17.95 -26.19
CA THR A 244 -5.00 18.62 -25.35
C THR A 244 -6.18 17.68 -25.11
N GLY A 245 -6.64 17.60 -23.88
CA GLY A 245 -7.72 16.71 -23.46
C GLY A 245 -7.31 15.27 -23.20
N HIS A 246 -6.01 14.96 -23.26
CA HIS A 246 -5.47 13.65 -22.89
C HIS A 246 -4.61 13.75 -21.64
N SER A 247 -4.40 12.62 -21.01
CA SER A 247 -3.51 12.45 -19.86
C SER A 247 -2.53 11.31 -20.13
N VAL A 248 -1.37 11.39 -19.51
CA VAL A 248 -0.39 10.32 -19.47
C VAL A 248 -0.66 9.49 -18.22
N PHE A 249 -0.83 8.22 -18.41
CA PHE A 249 -1.05 7.25 -17.35
C PHE A 249 0.16 6.33 -17.19
N ASP A 250 0.51 6.00 -15.95
CA ASP A 250 1.49 4.95 -15.65
C ASP A 250 0.92 3.55 -15.93
N ALA A 251 1.69 2.51 -15.65
CA ALA A 251 1.27 1.12 -15.86
C ALA A 251 0.06 0.72 -14.97
N ASN A 252 -0.15 1.43 -13.86
CA ASN A 252 -1.22 1.18 -12.88
C ASN A 252 -2.48 2.00 -13.15
N GLY A 253 -2.46 2.87 -14.18
CA GLY A 253 -3.58 3.74 -14.49
C GLY A 253 -3.61 5.06 -13.74
N ASN A 254 -2.56 5.39 -12.98
CA ASN A 254 -2.45 6.70 -12.32
C ASN A 254 -2.08 7.77 -13.32
N VAL A 255 -2.71 8.95 -13.21
CA VAL A 255 -2.35 10.11 -14.04
C VAL A 255 -1.01 10.66 -13.54
N VAL A 256 0.02 10.62 -14.41
CA VAL A 256 1.36 11.18 -14.14
C VAL A 256 1.61 12.51 -14.87
N PHE A 257 0.78 12.82 -15.85
CA PHE A 257 0.76 14.11 -16.55
C PHE A 257 -0.59 14.29 -17.26
N SER A 258 -1.07 15.54 -17.33
CA SER A 258 -2.28 15.87 -18.09
C SER A 258 -2.02 17.07 -18.97
N ASN A 259 -2.28 16.95 -20.26
CA ASN A 259 -2.28 18.05 -21.22
C ASN A 259 -3.72 18.53 -21.43
N GLY A 260 -4.44 18.66 -20.35
CA GLY A 260 -5.76 19.26 -20.31
C GLY A 260 -5.68 20.69 -19.73
N LYS A 261 -6.74 21.44 -19.93
CA LYS A 261 -6.90 22.69 -19.19
C LYS A 261 -6.79 22.40 -17.70
N SER A 262 -5.95 23.14 -16.99
CA SER A 262 -5.88 23.01 -15.53
C SER A 262 -7.18 23.53 -14.93
N TYR A 263 -7.88 22.66 -14.24
CA TYR A 263 -9.06 23.03 -13.46
C TYR A 263 -8.71 23.28 -11.98
N ALA A 264 -7.46 23.46 -11.66
CA ALA A 264 -7.01 23.76 -10.31
C ALA A 264 -7.54 25.13 -9.84
N LYS A 265 -7.68 25.28 -8.52
CA LYS A 265 -7.96 26.57 -7.89
C LYS A 265 -7.00 27.64 -8.42
N GLY A 266 -7.52 28.78 -8.82
CA GLY A 266 -6.74 29.89 -9.38
C GLY A 266 -6.37 29.76 -10.85
N ALA A 267 -6.69 28.65 -11.51
CA ALA A 267 -6.43 28.51 -12.94
C ALA A 267 -7.18 29.59 -13.75
N LYS A 268 -6.47 30.26 -14.65
CA LYS A 268 -7.02 31.29 -15.53
C LYS A 268 -7.86 30.63 -16.61
N VAL A 269 -9.07 31.14 -16.83
CA VAL A 269 -9.99 30.73 -17.90
C VAL A 269 -10.45 31.95 -18.69
N THR A 270 -10.59 31.81 -20.01
CA THR A 270 -11.08 32.87 -20.85
C THR A 270 -12.46 32.48 -21.39
N LEU A 271 -13.46 33.24 -21.02
CA LEU A 271 -14.81 33.08 -21.55
C LEU A 271 -14.94 33.89 -22.86
N LYS A 272 -15.55 33.28 -23.88
CA LYS A 272 -15.87 33.90 -25.15
C LYS A 272 -17.33 33.66 -25.45
N ASN A 273 -18.19 34.67 -25.19
CA ASN A 273 -19.63 34.53 -25.33
C ASN A 273 -20.20 33.29 -24.63
N THR A 274 -19.65 32.98 -23.45
CA THR A 274 -19.95 31.76 -22.66
C THR A 274 -21.05 32.05 -21.64
N ALA A 275 -21.96 31.10 -21.43
CA ALA A 275 -23.02 31.26 -20.44
C ALA A 275 -22.43 31.23 -19.03
N LEU A 276 -22.63 32.27 -18.25
CA LEU A 276 -22.33 32.38 -16.84
C LEU A 276 -23.63 32.21 -16.04
N TYR A 277 -23.70 31.21 -15.16
CA TYR A 277 -24.88 30.84 -14.40
C TYR A 277 -24.76 31.36 -12.97
N ALA A 278 -25.89 31.66 -12.34
CA ALA A 278 -25.94 32.11 -10.95
C ALA A 278 -25.65 30.96 -9.93
N SER A 279 -25.93 29.71 -10.32
CA SER A 279 -25.64 28.54 -9.49
C SER A 279 -25.36 27.30 -10.35
N ALA A 280 -24.87 26.23 -9.72
CA ALA A 280 -24.65 24.97 -10.41
C ALA A 280 -25.95 24.33 -10.96
N ALA A 281 -27.10 24.68 -10.41
CA ALA A 281 -28.42 24.15 -10.80
C ALA A 281 -29.24 25.12 -11.69
N ALA A 282 -28.77 26.35 -11.93
CA ALA A 282 -29.52 27.35 -12.69
C ALA A 282 -29.77 26.87 -14.14
N LYS A 283 -31.01 26.98 -14.61
CA LYS A 283 -31.41 26.57 -15.97
C LYS A 283 -30.92 27.51 -17.07
N THR A 284 -30.80 28.78 -16.75
CA THR A 284 -30.37 29.82 -17.70
C THR A 284 -29.13 30.56 -17.22
N GLY A 285 -28.30 30.97 -18.13
CA GLY A 285 -27.07 31.74 -17.87
C GLY A 285 -26.98 32.96 -18.76
N VAL A 286 -26.27 33.98 -18.30
CA VAL A 286 -26.03 35.22 -19.07
C VAL A 286 -24.70 35.07 -19.82
N LYS A 287 -24.70 35.40 -21.12
CA LYS A 287 -23.49 35.35 -21.94
C LYS A 287 -22.47 36.38 -21.46
N ARG A 288 -21.25 35.92 -21.27
CA ARG A 288 -20.11 36.75 -20.82
C ARG A 288 -18.86 36.44 -21.64
N SER A 289 -18.03 37.45 -21.78
CA SER A 289 -16.66 37.31 -22.31
C SER A 289 -15.68 37.98 -21.35
N GLY A 290 -14.44 37.49 -21.32
CA GLY A 290 -13.40 38.05 -20.46
C GLY A 290 -12.57 36.99 -19.76
N THR A 291 -11.66 37.45 -18.92
CA THR A 291 -10.79 36.60 -18.11
C THR A 291 -11.42 36.37 -16.75
N TYR A 292 -11.44 35.10 -16.34
CA TYR A 292 -11.90 34.63 -15.03
C TYR A 292 -10.87 33.67 -14.47
N TYR A 293 -11.05 33.28 -13.19
CA TYR A 293 -10.22 32.33 -12.49
C TYR A 293 -11.11 31.29 -11.83
N LEU A 294 -10.70 30.03 -11.88
CA LEU A 294 -11.42 28.95 -11.19
C LEU A 294 -11.33 29.15 -9.68
N TYR A 295 -12.48 29.31 -9.05
CA TYR A 295 -12.56 29.69 -7.65
C TYR A 295 -11.96 28.62 -6.70
N ASP A 296 -12.28 27.35 -6.92
CA ASP A 296 -11.89 26.23 -6.06
C ASP A 296 -11.51 24.94 -6.81
N GLY A 297 -11.68 24.92 -8.11
CA GLY A 297 -11.41 23.73 -8.94
C GLY A 297 -12.44 22.61 -8.82
N ILE A 298 -13.52 22.81 -8.07
CA ILE A 298 -14.54 21.77 -7.80
C ILE A 298 -15.63 21.80 -8.88
N VAL A 299 -15.98 20.60 -9.39
CA VAL A 299 -17.07 20.41 -10.34
C VAL A 299 -18.34 20.02 -9.58
N VAL A 300 -19.43 20.79 -9.79
CA VAL A 300 -20.76 20.51 -9.24
C VAL A 300 -21.76 20.55 -10.38
N ASN A 301 -22.49 19.47 -10.61
CA ASN A 301 -23.47 19.33 -11.72
C ASN A 301 -22.87 19.74 -13.09
N GLY A 302 -21.63 19.31 -13.36
CA GLY A 302 -20.93 19.62 -14.62
C GLY A 302 -20.43 21.07 -14.74
N ARG A 303 -20.58 21.89 -13.71
CA ARG A 303 -20.16 23.30 -13.67
C ARG A 303 -19.08 23.55 -12.64
N MET A 304 -18.34 24.64 -12.87
CA MET A 304 -17.27 25.10 -11.98
C MET A 304 -17.51 26.56 -11.59
N ARG A 305 -17.13 26.90 -10.36
CA ARG A 305 -17.18 28.28 -9.86
C ARG A 305 -16.07 29.11 -10.47
N VAL A 306 -16.39 30.32 -10.85
CA VAL A 306 -15.42 31.28 -11.35
C VAL A 306 -15.50 32.62 -10.60
N THR A 307 -14.38 33.31 -10.55
CA THR A 307 -14.24 34.64 -9.99
C THR A 307 -13.47 35.55 -10.94
N THR A 308 -13.60 36.86 -10.79
CA THR A 308 -12.94 37.85 -11.66
C THR A 308 -11.49 38.13 -11.25
N LYS A 309 -11.08 37.76 -10.04
CA LYS A 309 -9.74 38.07 -9.53
C LYS A 309 -9.08 36.81 -8.92
N PRO A 310 -7.78 36.59 -9.18
CA PRO A 310 -7.09 35.41 -8.64
C PRO A 310 -7.02 35.40 -7.10
N GLU A 311 -6.92 36.59 -6.47
CA GLU A 311 -6.90 36.71 -5.01
C GLU A 311 -8.23 36.35 -4.32
N PHE A 312 -9.30 36.20 -5.07
CA PHE A 312 -10.60 35.78 -4.54
C PHE A 312 -10.76 34.27 -4.47
N CYS A 313 -9.87 33.52 -5.11
CA CYS A 313 -9.98 32.08 -5.21
C CYS A 313 -9.86 31.40 -3.84
N GLY A 314 -10.94 30.69 -3.47
CA GLY A 314 -11.05 29.92 -2.24
C GLY A 314 -11.33 30.74 -0.96
N ASN A 315 -11.59 32.06 -1.09
CA ASN A 315 -11.91 32.91 0.07
C ASN A 315 -13.35 32.70 0.56
N THR A 316 -13.58 32.89 1.85
CA THR A 316 -14.90 32.78 2.47
C THR A 316 -15.43 34.13 2.91
N PRO A 317 -16.74 34.35 2.93
CA PRO A 317 -17.81 33.43 2.50
C PRO A 317 -17.92 33.32 0.97
N ILE A 318 -18.20 32.12 0.46
CA ILE A 318 -18.24 31.81 -0.98
C ILE A 318 -19.07 32.83 -1.79
N GLY A 319 -20.27 33.19 -1.31
CA GLY A 319 -21.18 34.08 -2.00
C GLY A 319 -20.64 35.49 -2.26
N LYS A 320 -19.62 35.93 -1.51
CA LYS A 320 -18.96 37.24 -1.69
C LYS A 320 -17.95 37.25 -2.83
N TYR A 321 -17.31 36.09 -3.07
CA TYR A 321 -16.12 35.99 -3.93
C TYR A 321 -16.36 35.23 -5.24
N VAL A 322 -17.43 34.43 -5.34
CA VAL A 322 -17.83 33.73 -6.56
C VAL A 322 -18.63 34.68 -7.45
N THR A 323 -18.17 34.85 -8.68
CA THR A 323 -18.88 35.70 -9.70
C THR A 323 -19.98 34.88 -10.39
N GLY A 324 -19.82 33.58 -10.53
CA GLY A 324 -20.79 32.72 -11.17
C GLY A 324 -20.25 31.31 -11.45
N TRP A 325 -21.00 30.57 -12.25
CA TRP A 325 -20.70 29.19 -12.63
C TRP A 325 -20.64 29.06 -14.16
N VAL A 326 -19.70 28.26 -14.64
CA VAL A 326 -19.56 27.94 -16.07
C VAL A 326 -19.57 26.44 -16.26
N ASN A 327 -20.08 25.95 -17.39
CA ASN A 327 -19.95 24.52 -17.67
C ASN A 327 -18.47 24.18 -17.85
N LYS A 328 -18.06 23.05 -17.31
CA LYS A 328 -16.69 22.57 -17.47
C LYS A 328 -16.30 22.37 -18.92
N SER A 329 -17.26 21.99 -19.76
CA SER A 329 -17.06 21.82 -21.21
C SER A 329 -16.75 23.10 -21.97
N ASP A 330 -17.11 24.25 -21.40
CA ASP A 330 -17.03 25.54 -22.07
C ASP A 330 -15.73 26.33 -21.75
N ILE A 331 -14.85 25.73 -20.92
CA ILE A 331 -13.61 26.33 -20.44
C ILE A 331 -12.38 25.46 -20.66
#